data_90b24647b36bf9d2c9791da0921f21e1
#
_entry.id   90b24647b36bf9d2c9791da0921f21e1
#
_cell.length_a   1.000
_cell.length_b   1.000
_cell.length_c   1.000
_cell.angle_alpha   90.00
_cell.angle_beta   90.00
_cell.angle_gamma   90.00
#
_symmetry.space_group_name_H-M   'P 1'
#
loop_
_entity.id
_entity.type
_entity.pdbx_description
1 polymer ?
#
loop_
_entity_poly.entity_id
_entity_poly.type
_entity_poly.pdbx_seq_one_letter_code
_entity_poly.pdbx_strand_id
1 'polypeptide(L)'
;MKKKMNLYVLTLSKVFPVTHRRAGQKTYFKSKLEVAHVVEYDPDGDVIPDGQPQMKLHTIRGNYELWRGRFDEVERGEAEISLRQWSGKPYASKQIEIASLTKEDGIGIQLLCFAGNHTKKERELHRPIVGGTREIDYRQLAMNDGLTVEDWECWFSNPDYDLREPMAIIQLTKFRY
;
A
#
# COMPACT_ATOMS: atom_id res chain seq x y z
N MET A 1 1.07 -22.29 -26.90
CA MET A 1 2.00 -21.21 -26.46
C MET A 1 1.46 -20.61 -25.16
N LYS A 2 2.27 -20.58 -24.10
CA LYS A 2 1.88 -19.79 -22.89
C LYS A 2 1.86 -18.31 -23.27
N LYS A 3 0.70 -17.64 -23.14
CA LYS A 3 0.57 -16.18 -23.29
C LYS A 3 1.54 -15.54 -22.28
N LYS A 4 2.41 -14.64 -22.73
CA LYS A 4 3.32 -13.92 -21.82
C LYS A 4 2.46 -13.04 -20.92
N MET A 5 2.55 -13.25 -19.62
CA MET A 5 1.86 -12.40 -18.63
C MET A 5 2.52 -11.03 -18.56
N ASN A 6 1.71 -10.00 -18.41
CA ASN A 6 2.21 -8.65 -18.10
C ASN A 6 2.70 -8.60 -16.66
N LEU A 7 3.75 -7.83 -16.42
CA LEU A 7 4.33 -7.65 -15.08
C LEU A 7 4.17 -6.20 -14.65
N TYR A 8 3.41 -5.98 -13.58
CA TYR A 8 3.25 -4.65 -12.98
C TYR A 8 4.03 -4.57 -11.66
N VAL A 9 4.87 -3.55 -11.53
CA VAL A 9 5.69 -3.35 -10.33
C VAL A 9 4.94 -2.51 -9.32
N LEU A 10 4.88 -3.00 -8.09
CA LEU A 10 4.39 -2.29 -6.91
C LEU A 10 5.53 -2.17 -5.89
N THR A 11 6.11 -0.98 -5.76
CA THR A 11 7.23 -0.74 -4.85
C THR A 11 6.74 -0.30 -3.48
N LEU A 12 7.24 -0.94 -2.43
CA LEU A 12 7.02 -0.56 -1.03
C LEU A 12 8.26 0.13 -0.46
N SER A 13 8.05 1.17 0.31
CA SER A 13 9.13 1.88 0.99
C SER A 13 9.76 1.05 2.10
N LYS A 14 11.08 0.88 2.10
CA LYS A 14 11.84 0.24 3.19
C LYS A 14 12.00 1.16 4.39
N VAL A 15 12.08 2.46 4.14
CA VAL A 15 12.20 3.51 5.15
C VAL A 15 11.16 4.60 4.90
N PHE A 16 10.84 5.36 5.94
CA PHE A 16 9.97 6.53 5.81
C PHE A 16 10.60 7.59 4.90
N PRO A 17 9.81 8.24 4.02
CA PRO A 17 10.32 9.24 3.08
C PRO A 17 10.84 10.49 3.79
N VAL A 18 11.65 11.28 3.09
CA VAL A 18 12.31 12.49 3.64
C VAL A 18 11.33 13.54 4.14
N THR A 19 10.09 13.55 3.64
CA THR A 19 9.02 14.46 4.07
C THR A 19 8.28 13.98 5.33
N HIS A 20 8.58 12.77 5.79
CA HIS A 20 7.92 12.18 6.94
C HIS A 20 8.63 12.55 8.26
N ARG A 21 7.87 12.72 9.38
CA ARG A 21 8.43 12.97 10.71
C ARG A 21 9.46 11.93 11.18
N ARG A 22 9.35 10.70 10.64
CA ARG A 22 10.28 9.58 10.90
C ARG A 22 11.22 9.31 9.73
N ALA A 23 11.57 10.32 8.95
CA ALA A 23 12.43 10.19 7.77
C ALA A 23 13.64 9.28 8.00
N GLY A 24 13.85 8.32 7.11
CA GLY A 24 14.97 7.39 7.18
C GLY A 24 14.84 6.23 8.17
N GLN A 25 13.85 6.24 9.08
CA GLN A 25 13.57 5.09 9.95
C GLN A 25 12.87 3.97 9.18
N LYS A 26 13.06 2.71 9.60
CA LYS A 26 12.45 1.55 8.96
C LYS A 26 10.93 1.56 9.07
N THR A 27 10.23 1.19 7.98
CA THR A 27 8.77 0.97 7.97
C THR A 27 8.38 -0.41 8.46
N TYR A 28 9.30 -1.38 8.38
CA TYR A 28 9.08 -2.80 8.65
C TYR A 28 8.04 -3.46 7.72
N PHE A 29 7.76 -2.88 6.56
CA PHE A 29 6.69 -3.38 5.67
C PHE A 29 6.91 -4.82 5.21
N LYS A 30 8.17 -5.23 4.92
CA LYS A 30 8.45 -6.62 4.56
C LYS A 30 8.06 -7.57 5.69
N SER A 31 8.54 -7.34 6.93
CA SER A 31 8.22 -8.18 8.09
C SER A 31 6.70 -8.19 8.41
N LYS A 32 6.00 -7.05 8.23
CA LYS A 32 4.54 -6.97 8.38
C LYS A 32 3.79 -7.78 7.32
N LEU A 33 4.35 -7.91 6.12
CA LEU A 33 3.83 -8.77 5.05
C LEU A 33 4.12 -10.25 5.31
N GLU A 34 5.23 -10.59 5.96
CA GLU A 34 5.52 -11.95 6.43
C GLU A 34 4.48 -12.42 7.45
N VAL A 35 4.15 -11.57 8.43
CA VAL A 35 3.08 -11.86 9.41
C VAL A 35 1.71 -12.00 8.73
N ALA A 36 1.45 -11.24 7.69
CA ALA A 36 0.23 -11.34 6.88
C ALA A 36 0.25 -12.50 5.85
N HIS A 37 1.32 -13.28 5.79
CA HIS A 37 1.52 -14.38 4.85
C HIS A 37 1.48 -13.97 3.36
N VAL A 38 1.92 -12.77 3.06
CA VAL A 38 2.05 -12.24 1.69
C VAL A 38 3.42 -12.56 1.09
N VAL A 39 4.44 -12.55 1.92
CA VAL A 39 5.83 -12.90 1.55
C VAL A 39 6.33 -14.05 2.43
N GLU A 40 7.34 -14.78 1.94
CA GLU A 40 7.97 -15.84 2.68
C GLU A 40 8.68 -15.31 3.94
N TYR A 41 8.66 -16.12 4.99
CA TYR A 41 9.33 -15.81 6.25
C TYR A 41 10.86 -15.75 6.06
N ASP A 42 11.46 -14.71 6.60
CA ASP A 42 12.91 -14.49 6.60
C ASP A 42 13.41 -14.53 8.05
N PRO A 43 14.15 -15.60 8.45
CA PRO A 43 14.64 -15.72 9.83
C PRO A 43 15.64 -14.61 10.21
N ASP A 44 16.29 -13.98 9.22
CA ASP A 44 17.20 -12.85 9.40
C ASP A 44 16.51 -11.50 9.20
N GLY A 45 15.18 -11.50 9.07
CA GLY A 45 14.35 -10.33 8.86
C GLY A 45 14.31 -9.38 10.06
N ASP A 46 13.84 -8.17 9.81
CA ASP A 46 13.69 -7.16 10.85
C ASP A 46 12.58 -7.53 11.85
N VAL A 47 12.86 -7.41 13.14
CA VAL A 47 11.85 -7.55 14.20
C VAL A 47 11.00 -6.27 14.26
N ILE A 48 9.67 -6.44 14.19
CA ILE A 48 8.73 -5.33 14.30
C ILE A 48 8.69 -4.86 15.76
N PRO A 49 8.97 -3.57 16.05
CA PRO A 49 8.94 -3.07 17.42
C PRO A 49 7.56 -3.12 18.05
N ASP A 50 7.50 -3.22 19.38
CA ASP A 50 6.27 -3.07 20.13
C ASP A 50 5.60 -1.71 19.85
N GLY A 51 4.27 -1.69 19.89
CA GLY A 51 3.48 -0.50 19.60
C GLY A 51 3.31 -0.18 18.10
N GLN A 52 3.94 -0.95 17.22
CA GLN A 52 3.71 -0.86 15.77
C GLN A 52 2.63 -1.85 15.33
N PRO A 53 1.82 -1.55 14.29
CA PRO A 53 0.99 -2.55 13.65
C PRO A 53 1.83 -3.76 13.22
N GLN A 54 1.35 -4.95 13.52
CA GLN A 54 2.10 -6.18 13.23
C GLN A 54 1.90 -6.71 11.82
N MET A 55 0.83 -6.29 11.13
CA MET A 55 0.51 -6.73 9.78
C MET A 55 0.36 -5.54 8.83
N LYS A 56 0.57 -5.83 7.54
CA LYS A 56 0.22 -4.95 6.43
C LYS A 56 -0.66 -5.72 5.47
N LEU A 57 -1.93 -5.33 5.34
CA LEU A 57 -2.92 -6.03 4.51
C LEU A 57 -3.10 -5.41 3.14
N HIS A 58 -2.80 -4.12 3.01
CA HIS A 58 -2.93 -3.36 1.78
C HIS A 58 -1.89 -2.25 1.68
N THR A 59 -1.87 -1.58 0.56
CA THR A 59 -1.16 -0.32 0.36
C THR A 59 -2.03 0.66 -0.43
N ILE A 60 -1.88 1.95 -0.16
CA ILE A 60 -2.67 3.00 -0.82
C ILE A 60 -1.81 3.65 -1.91
N ARG A 61 -2.40 3.87 -3.09
CA ARG A 61 -1.77 4.52 -4.24
C ARG A 61 -2.69 5.55 -4.86
N GLY A 62 -2.12 6.62 -5.38
CA GLY A 62 -2.83 7.56 -6.25
C GLY A 62 -3.19 6.93 -7.60
N ASN A 63 -4.00 7.66 -8.38
CA ASN A 63 -4.42 7.25 -9.72
C ASN A 63 -5.16 5.89 -9.74
N TYR A 64 -6.36 5.89 -9.18
CA TYR A 64 -7.21 4.70 -9.11
C TYR A 64 -7.43 4.05 -10.49
N GLU A 65 -7.72 4.84 -11.52
CA GLU A 65 -8.02 4.32 -12.87
C GLU A 65 -6.85 3.53 -13.48
N LEU A 66 -5.62 4.02 -13.28
CA LEU A 66 -4.42 3.29 -13.71
C LEU A 66 -4.32 1.92 -13.04
N TRP A 67 -4.51 1.89 -11.72
CA TRP A 67 -4.44 0.64 -10.97
C TRP A 67 -5.62 -0.27 -11.25
N ARG A 68 -6.82 0.27 -11.44
CA ARG A 68 -8.00 -0.50 -11.84
C ARG A 68 -7.75 -1.23 -13.16
N GLY A 69 -7.23 -0.54 -14.19
CA GLY A 69 -6.89 -1.18 -15.47
C GLY A 69 -5.88 -2.33 -15.33
N ARG A 70 -4.85 -2.16 -14.49
CA ARG A 70 -3.87 -3.23 -14.19
C ARG A 70 -4.52 -4.42 -13.48
N PHE A 71 -5.40 -4.16 -12.52
CA PHE A 71 -6.11 -5.22 -11.81
C PHE A 71 -7.15 -5.94 -12.66
N ASP A 72 -7.74 -5.29 -13.67
CA ASP A 72 -8.58 -5.96 -14.65
C ASP A 72 -7.80 -7.05 -15.42
N GLU A 73 -6.54 -6.80 -15.73
CA GLU A 73 -5.66 -7.81 -16.35
C GLU A 73 -5.28 -8.93 -15.37
N VAL A 74 -5.00 -8.58 -14.10
CA VAL A 74 -4.73 -9.58 -13.05
C VAL A 74 -5.94 -10.49 -12.86
N GLU A 75 -7.15 -9.95 -12.78
CA GLU A 75 -8.39 -10.70 -12.63
C GLU A 75 -8.65 -11.66 -13.81
N ARG A 76 -8.26 -11.27 -15.03
CA ARG A 76 -8.29 -12.15 -16.21
C ARG A 76 -7.16 -13.18 -16.27
N GLY A 77 -6.18 -13.13 -15.34
CA GLY A 77 -4.99 -13.98 -15.38
C GLY A 77 -4.02 -13.61 -16.51
N GLU A 78 -4.02 -12.36 -16.92
CA GLU A 78 -3.15 -11.82 -17.98
C GLU A 78 -1.96 -11.04 -17.43
N ALA A 79 -1.97 -10.73 -16.12
CA ALA A 79 -0.91 -10.00 -15.44
C ALA A 79 -0.66 -10.52 -14.03
N GLU A 80 0.50 -10.17 -13.50
CA GLU A 80 0.92 -10.37 -12.11
C GLU A 80 1.49 -9.08 -11.52
N ILE A 81 1.48 -8.96 -10.19
CA ILE A 81 2.05 -7.85 -9.45
C ILE A 81 3.39 -8.29 -8.84
N SER A 82 4.47 -7.70 -9.32
CA SER A 82 5.80 -7.84 -8.71
C SER A 82 5.93 -6.85 -7.55
N LEU A 83 5.86 -7.34 -6.33
CA LEU A 83 6.03 -6.54 -5.12
C LEU A 83 7.52 -6.37 -4.84
N ARG A 84 8.02 -5.12 -4.77
CA ARG A 84 9.44 -4.83 -4.69
C ARG A 84 9.79 -3.82 -3.61
N GLN A 85 11.04 -3.86 -3.18
CA GLN A 85 11.68 -2.83 -2.36
C GLN A 85 13.02 -2.40 -2.95
N TRP A 86 13.45 -1.17 -2.70
CA TRP A 86 14.81 -0.74 -3.00
C TRP A 86 15.78 -1.39 -2.02
N SER A 87 16.91 -1.89 -2.51
CA SER A 87 17.97 -2.47 -1.67
C SER A 87 18.65 -1.42 -0.77
N GLY A 88 18.65 -0.17 -1.22
CA GLY A 88 19.21 0.98 -0.53
C GLY A 88 18.43 2.26 -0.88
N LYS A 89 19.13 3.32 -1.27
CA LYS A 89 18.52 4.61 -1.61
C LYS A 89 17.55 4.44 -2.79
N PRO A 90 16.28 4.91 -2.68
CA PRO A 90 15.32 4.89 -3.77
C PRO A 90 15.89 5.56 -5.04
N TYR A 91 15.58 4.96 -6.20
CA TYR A 91 16.01 5.38 -7.54
C TYR A 91 17.54 5.34 -7.79
N ALA A 92 18.35 5.09 -6.78
CA ALA A 92 19.81 5.01 -6.85
C ALA A 92 20.37 3.64 -6.47
N SER A 93 19.53 2.67 -6.17
CA SER A 93 19.89 1.30 -5.85
C SER A 93 19.05 0.30 -6.65
N LYS A 94 19.41 -0.97 -6.57
CA LYS A 94 18.65 -2.04 -7.24
C LYS A 94 17.33 -2.31 -6.53
N GLN A 95 16.27 -2.53 -7.27
CA GLN A 95 15.03 -3.08 -6.73
C GLN A 95 15.15 -4.59 -6.53
N ILE A 96 14.66 -5.06 -5.39
CA ILE A 96 14.59 -6.48 -5.04
C ILE A 96 13.11 -6.87 -5.00
N GLU A 97 12.75 -7.91 -5.75
CA GLU A 97 11.42 -8.51 -5.66
C GLU A 97 11.30 -9.27 -4.32
N ILE A 98 10.22 -9.03 -3.60
CA ILE A 98 9.90 -9.68 -2.33
C ILE A 98 8.74 -10.65 -2.44
N ALA A 99 7.88 -10.49 -3.45
CA ALA A 99 6.83 -11.44 -3.82
C ALA A 99 6.37 -11.18 -5.27
N SER A 100 5.88 -12.23 -5.93
CA SER A 100 5.07 -12.13 -7.14
C SER A 100 3.66 -12.58 -6.79
N LEU A 101 2.68 -11.72 -7.03
CA LEU A 101 1.30 -11.90 -6.62
C LEU A 101 0.37 -11.97 -7.83
N THR A 102 -0.52 -12.95 -7.81
CA THR A 102 -1.51 -13.22 -8.84
C THR A 102 -2.92 -13.18 -8.26
N LYS A 103 -3.93 -13.39 -9.08
CA LYS A 103 -5.32 -13.48 -8.61
C LYS A 103 -5.54 -14.63 -7.61
N GLU A 104 -4.75 -15.71 -7.70
CA GLU A 104 -4.82 -16.87 -6.81
C GLU A 104 -4.43 -16.53 -5.37
N ASP A 105 -3.60 -15.49 -5.18
CA ASP A 105 -3.20 -14.97 -3.86
C ASP A 105 -4.33 -14.15 -3.20
N GLY A 106 -5.42 -13.90 -3.94
CA GLY A 106 -6.57 -13.15 -3.45
C GLY A 106 -6.33 -11.64 -3.37
N ILE A 107 -5.35 -11.14 -4.10
CA ILE A 107 -5.13 -9.69 -4.23
C ILE A 107 -6.30 -9.00 -4.93
N GLY A 108 -6.43 -7.70 -4.73
CA GLY A 108 -7.51 -6.94 -5.35
C GLY A 108 -7.37 -5.44 -5.16
N ILE A 109 -8.36 -4.71 -5.63
CA ILE A 109 -8.38 -3.26 -5.58
C ILE A 109 -9.74 -2.75 -5.09
N GLN A 110 -9.71 -1.71 -4.25
CA GLN A 110 -10.91 -0.97 -3.84
C GLN A 110 -10.69 0.53 -4.05
N LEU A 111 -11.74 1.22 -4.48
CA LEU A 111 -11.74 2.68 -4.60
C LEU A 111 -11.68 3.31 -3.21
N LEU A 112 -10.81 4.31 -3.02
CA LEU A 112 -10.73 5.13 -1.83
C LEU A 112 -10.93 6.60 -2.19
N CYS A 113 -11.92 7.22 -1.56
CA CYS A 113 -12.13 8.65 -1.60
C CYS A 113 -12.17 9.21 -0.17
N PHE A 114 -11.89 10.49 -0.02
CA PHE A 114 -12.04 11.19 1.27
C PHE A 114 -13.20 12.19 1.17
N ALA A 115 -14.14 12.12 2.11
CA ALA A 115 -15.23 13.08 2.20
C ALA A 115 -14.76 14.35 2.91
N GLY A 116 -15.23 15.53 2.45
CA GLY A 116 -14.93 16.81 3.08
C GLY A 116 -14.62 17.91 2.07
N ASN A 117 -14.46 19.12 2.56
CA ASN A 117 -14.12 20.28 1.75
C ASN A 117 -12.58 20.38 1.71
N HIS A 118 -11.96 19.75 0.69
CA HIS A 118 -10.51 19.62 0.56
C HIS A 118 -9.85 20.92 0.08
N THR A 119 -10.00 22.01 0.84
CA THR A 119 -9.14 23.17 0.63
C THR A 119 -7.70 22.82 1.05
N LYS A 120 -6.68 23.49 0.46
CA LYS A 120 -5.27 23.25 0.83
C LYS A 120 -4.99 23.38 2.33
N LYS A 121 -5.89 24.00 3.10
CA LYS A 121 -5.80 24.23 4.55
C LYS A 121 -6.50 23.17 5.40
N GLU A 122 -7.48 22.45 4.83
CA GLU A 122 -8.39 21.54 5.58
C GLU A 122 -8.43 20.18 4.87
N ARG A 123 -7.39 19.39 5.08
CA ARG A 123 -7.34 18.01 4.58
C ARG A 123 -7.94 17.08 5.61
N GLU A 124 -9.12 16.57 5.32
CA GLU A 124 -9.84 15.68 6.22
C GLU A 124 -9.55 14.21 5.87
N LEU A 125 -8.47 13.67 6.44
CA LEU A 125 -8.12 12.25 6.33
C LEU A 125 -9.07 11.33 7.11
N HIS A 126 -9.88 11.90 7.99
CA HIS A 126 -10.65 11.15 8.98
C HIS A 126 -11.98 10.59 8.47
N ARG A 127 -12.31 10.82 7.20
CA ARG A 127 -13.55 10.34 6.58
C ARG A 127 -13.29 9.59 5.27
N PRO A 128 -12.56 8.47 5.32
CA PRO A 128 -12.33 7.64 4.14
C PRO A 128 -13.61 6.90 3.75
N ILE A 129 -13.91 6.92 2.45
CA ILE A 129 -15.05 6.24 1.82
C ILE A 129 -14.50 5.20 0.86
N VAL A 130 -14.86 3.94 1.07
CA VAL A 130 -14.45 2.81 0.23
C VAL A 130 -15.59 2.37 -0.66
N GLY A 131 -15.27 2.05 -1.93
CA GLY A 131 -16.24 1.61 -2.91
C GLY A 131 -17.30 2.66 -3.28
N GLY A 132 -17.05 3.92 -2.98
CA GLY A 132 -17.93 5.05 -3.28
C GLY A 132 -19.05 5.32 -2.27
N THR A 133 -19.33 4.39 -1.35
CA THR A 133 -20.49 4.52 -0.44
C THR A 133 -20.21 4.20 1.02
N ARG A 134 -19.19 3.41 1.32
CA ARG A 134 -18.94 2.92 2.68
C ARG A 134 -17.89 3.77 3.39
N GLU A 135 -18.32 4.58 4.35
CA GLU A 135 -17.41 5.26 5.27
C GLU A 135 -16.82 4.21 6.24
N ILE A 136 -15.49 4.25 6.43
CA ILE A 136 -14.75 3.34 7.31
C ILE A 136 -13.97 4.14 8.36
N ASP A 137 -13.58 3.47 9.46
CA ASP A 137 -12.71 4.06 10.45
C ASP A 137 -11.29 4.26 9.87
N TYR A 138 -10.83 5.51 9.82
CA TYR A 138 -9.48 5.84 9.33
C TYR A 138 -8.36 5.21 10.17
N ARG A 139 -8.62 4.93 11.46
CA ARG A 139 -7.67 4.22 12.31
C ARG A 139 -7.47 2.79 11.85
N GLN A 140 -8.56 2.12 11.46
CA GLN A 140 -8.50 0.78 10.90
C GLN A 140 -7.80 0.79 9.54
N LEU A 141 -8.05 1.81 8.72
CA LEU A 141 -7.36 1.99 7.43
C LEU A 141 -5.85 2.14 7.63
N ALA A 142 -5.42 2.98 8.58
CA ALA A 142 -4.01 3.16 8.94
C ALA A 142 -3.35 1.85 9.42
N MET A 143 -3.99 1.16 10.36
CA MET A 143 -3.50 -0.10 10.92
C MET A 143 -3.33 -1.18 9.86
N ASN A 144 -4.31 -1.31 8.96
CA ASN A 144 -4.27 -2.28 7.86
C ASN A 144 -3.22 -1.92 6.79
N ASP A 145 -2.87 -0.63 6.65
CA ASP A 145 -1.74 -0.18 5.82
C ASP A 145 -0.37 -0.43 6.50
N GLY A 146 -0.38 -0.96 7.71
CA GLY A 146 0.82 -1.27 8.49
C GLY A 146 1.48 -0.05 9.13
N LEU A 147 0.71 1.03 9.36
CA LEU A 147 1.17 2.28 9.95
C LEU A 147 0.41 2.59 11.24
N THR A 148 1.06 3.26 12.20
CA THR A 148 0.33 3.90 13.28
C THR A 148 -0.53 5.04 12.71
N VAL A 149 -1.55 5.46 13.44
CA VAL A 149 -2.42 6.56 13.00
C VAL A 149 -1.60 7.81 12.70
N GLU A 150 -0.68 8.17 13.59
CA GLU A 150 0.15 9.36 13.46
C GLU A 150 1.11 9.27 12.26
N ASP A 151 1.66 8.07 11.97
CA ASP A 151 2.53 7.87 10.82
C ASP A 151 1.73 7.91 9.52
N TRP A 152 0.52 7.35 9.51
CA TRP A 152 -0.38 7.37 8.37
C TRP A 152 -0.86 8.79 8.05
N GLU A 153 -1.30 9.56 9.07
CA GLU A 153 -1.68 10.96 8.91
C GLU A 153 -0.52 11.80 8.38
N CYS A 154 0.68 11.62 8.94
CA CYS A 154 1.87 12.31 8.46
C CYS A 154 2.20 11.97 7.00
N TRP A 155 2.03 10.72 6.60
CA TRP A 155 2.30 10.26 5.23
C TRP A 155 1.35 10.88 4.23
N PHE A 156 0.04 10.86 4.50
CA PHE A 156 -0.99 11.30 3.57
C PHE A 156 -1.34 12.80 3.69
N SER A 157 -0.90 13.50 4.71
CA SER A 157 -0.99 14.98 4.79
C SER A 157 0.08 15.70 3.98
N ASN A 158 1.01 14.97 3.36
CA ASN A 158 1.99 15.55 2.44
C ASN A 158 1.27 16.26 1.27
N PRO A 159 1.67 17.52 0.91
CA PRO A 159 1.13 18.26 -0.22
C PRO A 159 1.18 17.54 -1.58
N ASP A 160 2.04 16.54 -1.73
CA ASP A 160 2.15 15.73 -2.96
C ASP A 160 0.93 14.83 -3.19
N TYR A 161 0.11 14.57 -2.15
CA TYR A 161 -1.14 13.83 -2.29
C TYR A 161 -2.32 14.78 -2.50
N ASP A 162 -3.01 14.65 -3.62
CA ASP A 162 -4.28 15.32 -3.87
C ASP A 162 -5.43 14.43 -3.38
N LEU A 163 -5.94 14.71 -2.19
CA LEU A 163 -7.03 13.95 -1.58
C LEU A 163 -8.39 14.12 -2.28
N ARG A 164 -8.50 15.04 -3.26
CA ARG A 164 -9.69 15.19 -4.10
C ARG A 164 -9.75 14.11 -5.17
N GLU A 165 -8.58 13.59 -5.57
CA GLU A 165 -8.48 12.55 -6.58
C GLU A 165 -8.73 11.17 -5.97
N PRO A 166 -9.45 10.29 -6.69
CA PRO A 166 -9.64 8.91 -6.26
C PRO A 166 -8.33 8.16 -6.11
N MET A 167 -8.17 7.45 -5.00
CA MET A 167 -7.02 6.61 -4.69
C MET A 167 -7.39 5.13 -4.76
N ALA A 168 -6.39 4.28 -4.90
CA ALA A 168 -6.54 2.84 -4.87
C ALA A 168 -6.07 2.27 -3.53
N ILE A 169 -6.93 1.49 -2.86
CA ILE A 169 -6.49 0.52 -1.86
C ILE A 169 -6.15 -0.75 -2.62
N ILE A 170 -4.87 -1.06 -2.71
CA ILE A 170 -4.37 -2.30 -3.31
C ILE A 170 -4.29 -3.34 -2.20
N GLN A 171 -5.23 -4.26 -2.19
CA GLN A 171 -5.30 -5.36 -1.22
C GLN A 171 -4.25 -6.42 -1.57
N LEU A 172 -3.37 -6.71 -0.62
CA LEU A 172 -2.29 -7.70 -0.77
C LEU A 172 -2.69 -9.08 -0.22
N THR A 173 -3.89 -9.16 0.36
CA THR A 173 -4.50 -10.36 0.93
C THR A 173 -5.96 -10.48 0.46
N LYS A 174 -6.67 -11.49 0.94
CA LYS A 174 -8.13 -11.66 0.70
C LYS A 174 -9.01 -10.69 1.47
N PHE A 175 -8.43 -9.87 2.36
CA PHE A 175 -9.18 -8.89 3.13
C PHE A 175 -9.81 -7.84 2.21
N ARG A 176 -11.05 -7.43 2.54
CA ARG A 176 -11.79 -6.32 1.90
C ARG A 176 -12.55 -5.53 2.98
N TYR A 177 -12.73 -4.23 2.74
CA TYR A 177 -13.58 -3.38 3.56
C TYR A 177 -15.06 -3.59 3.24
#